data_3f6ea1617867376146bdc57429cdbc9e
#
_entry.id   3f6ea1617867376146bdc57429cdbc9e
#
_cell.length_a   1.000
_cell.length_b   1.000
_cell.length_c   1.000
_cell.angle_alpha   90.00
_cell.angle_beta   90.00
_cell.angle_gamma   90.00
#
_symmetry.space_group_name_H-M   'P 1'
#
loop_
_entity.id
_entity.type
_entity.pdbx_description
1 polymer ?
#
loop_
_entity_poly.entity_id
_entity_poly.type
_entity_poly.pdbx_seq_one_letter_code
_entity_poly.pdbx_strand_id
1 'polypeptide(L)'
;MNTGDRLAAISDEIAAEQTQLRIVDEQVAFQQDVAEEARIRALVSETPLADREAREAADDLRRLVRSREEAQGRVAELRAEQDSLLERMFSEVQESK
;
A
#
# COMPACT_ATOMS: atom_id res chain seq x y z
N MET A 1 7.45 1.64 27.57
CA MET A 1 8.02 0.83 26.45
C MET A 1 9.40 1.37 26.11
N ASN A 2 10.42 0.51 26.14
CA ASN A 2 11.78 0.94 25.79
C ASN A 2 12.01 0.85 24.27
N THR A 3 13.16 1.34 23.82
CA THR A 3 13.53 1.38 22.41
C THR A 3 13.52 -0.02 21.76
N GLY A 4 14.05 -1.02 22.46
CA GLY A 4 14.07 -2.40 21.96
C GLY A 4 12.68 -2.98 21.79
N ASP A 5 11.77 -2.73 22.73
CA ASP A 5 10.38 -3.18 22.65
C ASP A 5 9.65 -2.51 21.48
N ARG A 6 9.89 -1.19 21.29
CA ARG A 6 9.28 -0.48 20.16
C ARG A 6 9.83 -0.98 18.83
N LEU A 7 11.12 -1.28 18.73
CA LEU A 7 11.71 -1.85 17.52
C LEU A 7 11.10 -3.20 17.16
N ALA A 8 10.88 -4.07 18.16
CA ALA A 8 10.23 -5.35 17.93
C ALA A 8 8.80 -5.16 17.42
N ALA A 9 8.04 -4.24 18.02
CA ALA A 9 6.69 -3.94 17.62
C ALA A 9 6.63 -3.37 16.18
N ILE A 10 7.55 -2.46 15.84
CA ILE A 10 7.63 -1.89 14.49
C ILE A 10 7.93 -2.97 13.46
N SER A 11 8.83 -3.89 13.75
CA SER A 11 9.15 -5.00 12.85
C SER A 11 7.88 -5.80 12.50
N ASP A 12 7.06 -6.10 13.51
CA ASP A 12 5.79 -6.80 13.30
C ASP A 12 4.79 -5.96 12.51
N GLU A 13 4.71 -4.65 12.80
CA GLU A 13 3.83 -3.72 12.09
C GLU A 13 4.23 -3.61 10.62
N ILE A 14 5.53 -3.52 10.32
CA ILE A 14 6.02 -3.49 8.94
C ILE A 14 5.64 -4.78 8.20
N ALA A 15 5.84 -5.93 8.83
CA ALA A 15 5.49 -7.22 8.22
C ALA A 15 3.99 -7.30 7.90
N ALA A 16 3.13 -6.83 8.81
CA ALA A 16 1.68 -6.80 8.61
C ALA A 16 1.31 -5.86 7.45
N GLU A 17 1.89 -4.66 7.40
CA GLU A 17 1.62 -3.70 6.33
C GLU A 17 2.14 -4.20 4.97
N GLN A 18 3.27 -4.87 4.95
CA GLN A 18 3.80 -5.47 3.71
C GLN A 18 2.88 -6.57 3.19
N THR A 19 2.25 -7.34 4.08
CA THR A 19 1.25 -8.34 3.69
C THR A 19 0.03 -7.66 3.06
N GLN A 20 -0.47 -6.58 3.67
CA GLN A 20 -1.58 -5.80 3.12
C GLN A 20 -1.22 -5.18 1.78
N LEU A 21 -0.01 -4.66 1.65
CA LEU A 21 0.47 -4.08 0.39
C LEU A 21 0.50 -5.12 -0.73
N ARG A 22 0.95 -6.34 -0.43
CA ARG A 22 0.96 -7.44 -1.39
C ARG A 22 -0.45 -7.78 -1.88
N ILE A 23 -1.41 -7.82 -0.95
CA ILE A 23 -2.82 -8.09 -1.27
C ILE A 23 -3.39 -6.99 -2.18
N VAL A 24 -3.16 -5.72 -1.85
CA VAL A 24 -3.69 -4.62 -2.66
C VAL A 24 -3.00 -4.54 -4.02
N ASP A 25 -1.72 -4.88 -4.11
CA ASP A 25 -1.02 -4.97 -5.39
C ASP A 25 -1.68 -5.99 -6.32
N GLU A 26 -2.07 -7.14 -5.79
CA GLU A 26 -2.78 -8.16 -6.56
C GLU A 26 -4.17 -7.67 -7.00
N GLN A 27 -4.86 -6.95 -6.11
CA GLN A 27 -6.16 -6.36 -6.43
C GLN A 27 -6.05 -5.29 -7.51
N VAL A 28 -5.02 -4.45 -7.46
CA VAL A 28 -4.76 -3.43 -8.49
C VAL A 28 -4.51 -4.10 -9.84
N ALA A 29 -3.66 -5.12 -9.89
CA ALA A 29 -3.35 -5.84 -11.12
C ALA A 29 -4.62 -6.46 -11.75
N PHE A 30 -5.44 -7.11 -10.93
CA PHE A 30 -6.71 -7.69 -11.39
C PHE A 30 -7.66 -6.61 -11.90
N GLN A 31 -7.82 -5.51 -11.16
CA GLN A 31 -8.74 -4.44 -11.51
C GLN A 31 -8.29 -3.67 -12.76
N GLN A 32 -6.99 -3.58 -13.00
CA GLN A 32 -6.46 -3.00 -14.25
C GLN A 32 -6.99 -3.76 -15.47
N ASP A 33 -7.00 -5.08 -15.40
CA ASP A 33 -7.53 -5.92 -16.48
C ASP A 33 -9.05 -5.74 -16.63
N VAL A 34 -9.77 -5.70 -15.51
CA VAL A 34 -11.22 -5.47 -15.48
C VAL A 34 -11.57 -4.13 -16.12
N ALA A 35 -10.85 -3.06 -15.73
CA ALA A 35 -11.09 -1.72 -16.25
C ALA A 35 -10.77 -1.63 -17.74
N GLU A 36 -9.69 -2.26 -18.19
CA GLU A 36 -9.32 -2.27 -19.60
C GLU A 36 -10.34 -3.01 -20.46
N GLU A 37 -10.81 -4.18 -20.01
CA GLU A 37 -11.85 -4.92 -20.71
C GLU A 37 -13.15 -4.14 -20.79
N ALA A 38 -13.56 -3.47 -19.70
CA ALA A 38 -14.75 -2.65 -19.66
C ALA A 38 -14.64 -1.46 -20.62
N ARG A 39 -13.45 -0.84 -20.67
CA ARG A 39 -13.17 0.27 -21.60
C ARG A 39 -13.31 -0.18 -23.05
N ILE A 40 -12.76 -1.33 -23.38
CA ILE A 40 -12.84 -1.88 -24.74
C ILE A 40 -14.30 -2.19 -25.11
N ARG A 41 -15.07 -2.81 -24.20
CA ARG A 41 -16.48 -3.08 -24.43
C ARG A 41 -17.28 -1.80 -24.68
N ALA A 42 -16.98 -0.73 -23.93
CA ALA A 42 -17.64 0.56 -24.10
C ALA A 42 -17.35 1.15 -25.49
N LEU A 43 -16.12 1.04 -25.95
CA LEU A 43 -15.74 1.53 -27.29
C LEU A 43 -16.44 0.76 -28.42
N VAL A 44 -16.61 -0.54 -28.25
CA VAL A 44 -17.22 -1.41 -29.27
C VAL A 44 -18.74 -1.31 -29.24
N SER A 45 -19.34 -1.36 -28.06
CA SER A 45 -20.82 -1.44 -27.89
C SER A 45 -21.49 -0.09 -28.07
N GLU A 46 -20.84 1.00 -27.69
CA GLU A 46 -21.40 2.36 -27.77
C GLU A 46 -22.76 2.49 -27.06
N THR A 47 -22.93 1.78 -25.92
CA THR A 47 -24.15 1.83 -25.14
C THR A 47 -23.94 2.58 -23.82
N PRO A 48 -25.02 3.23 -23.29
CA PRO A 48 -24.92 3.89 -21.98
C PRO A 48 -24.55 2.93 -20.85
N LEU A 49 -25.02 1.68 -20.90
CA LEU A 49 -24.68 0.67 -19.90
C LEU A 49 -23.17 0.34 -19.92
N ALA A 50 -22.62 0.09 -21.11
CA ALA A 50 -21.20 -0.22 -21.25
C ALA A 50 -20.33 0.97 -20.80
N ASP A 51 -20.74 2.19 -21.12
CA ASP A 51 -20.05 3.41 -20.67
C ASP A 51 -20.05 3.51 -19.14
N ARG A 52 -21.20 3.23 -18.51
CA ARG A 52 -21.31 3.25 -17.05
C ARG A 52 -20.43 2.19 -16.41
N GLU A 53 -20.44 0.97 -16.93
CA GLU A 53 -19.59 -0.11 -16.42
C GLU A 53 -18.11 0.25 -16.52
N ALA A 54 -17.70 0.88 -17.62
CA ALA A 54 -16.32 1.33 -17.79
C ALA A 54 -15.94 2.40 -16.76
N ARG A 55 -16.83 3.37 -16.49
CA ARG A 55 -16.59 4.40 -15.48
C ARG A 55 -16.50 3.80 -14.08
N GLU A 56 -17.39 2.89 -13.74
CA GLU A 56 -17.39 2.21 -12.43
C GLU A 56 -16.11 1.40 -12.22
N ALA A 57 -15.67 0.66 -13.26
CA ALA A 57 -14.43 -0.12 -13.18
C ALA A 57 -13.20 0.79 -13.03
N ALA A 58 -13.18 1.93 -13.72
CA ALA A 58 -12.11 2.90 -13.58
C ALA A 58 -12.08 3.56 -12.19
N ASP A 59 -13.27 3.85 -11.62
CA ASP A 59 -13.38 4.40 -10.28
C ASP A 59 -12.90 3.40 -9.22
N ASP A 60 -13.26 2.13 -9.37
CA ASP A 60 -12.80 1.07 -8.48
C ASP A 60 -11.28 0.94 -8.54
N LEU A 61 -10.70 1.02 -9.72
CA LEU A 61 -9.25 0.99 -9.89
C LEU A 61 -8.58 2.17 -9.16
N ARG A 62 -9.13 3.37 -9.30
CA ARG A 62 -8.58 4.55 -8.61
C ARG A 62 -8.61 4.39 -7.10
N ARG A 63 -9.68 3.81 -6.54
CA ARG A 63 -9.76 3.54 -5.11
C ARG A 63 -8.71 2.55 -4.64
N LEU A 64 -8.47 1.50 -5.41
CA LEU A 64 -7.45 0.50 -5.09
C LEU A 64 -6.04 1.08 -5.18
N VAL A 65 -5.77 1.89 -6.20
CA VAL A 65 -4.47 2.58 -6.34
C VAL A 65 -4.23 3.51 -5.14
N ARG A 66 -5.26 4.22 -4.69
CA ARG A 66 -5.16 5.07 -3.50
C ARG A 66 -4.86 4.25 -2.25
N SER A 67 -5.53 3.12 -2.07
CA SER A 67 -5.26 2.21 -0.95
C SER A 67 -3.81 1.71 -0.98
N ARG A 68 -3.29 1.41 -2.16
CA ARG A 68 -1.89 1.01 -2.32
C ARG A 68 -0.93 2.12 -1.89
N GLU A 69 -1.19 3.34 -2.32
CA GLU A 69 -0.37 4.50 -1.94
C GLU A 69 -0.38 4.73 -0.43
N GLU A 70 -1.54 4.58 0.21
CA GLU A 70 -1.67 4.70 1.66
C GLU A 70 -0.87 3.61 2.39
N ALA A 71 -0.93 2.37 1.91
CA ALA A 71 -0.15 1.27 2.49
C ALA A 71 1.36 1.49 2.31
N GLN A 72 1.78 1.95 1.13
CA GLN A 72 3.18 2.30 0.87
C GLN A 72 3.65 3.41 1.80
N GLY A 73 2.80 4.42 2.04
CA GLY A 73 3.08 5.51 2.97
C GLY A 73 3.26 5.03 4.41
N ARG A 74 2.40 4.12 4.87
CA ARG A 74 2.53 3.55 6.22
C ARG A 74 3.81 2.76 6.40
N VAL A 75 4.20 1.96 5.40
CA VAL A 75 5.48 1.23 5.44
C VAL A 75 6.65 2.21 5.50
N ALA A 76 6.62 3.26 4.68
CA ALA A 76 7.69 4.27 4.66
C ALA A 76 7.81 4.96 6.02
N GLU A 77 6.70 5.33 6.65
CA GLU A 77 6.69 5.97 7.97
C GLU A 77 7.26 5.04 9.06
N LEU A 78 6.86 3.77 9.03
CA LEU A 78 7.36 2.78 9.99
C LEU A 78 8.86 2.53 9.82
N ARG A 79 9.34 2.48 8.58
CA ARG A 79 10.77 2.33 8.30
C ARG A 79 11.58 3.54 8.75
N ALA A 80 11.03 4.74 8.58
CA ALA A 80 11.68 5.97 9.07
C ALA A 80 11.76 5.97 10.59
N GLU A 81 10.71 5.56 11.28
CA GLU A 81 10.73 5.43 12.75
C GLU A 81 11.74 4.36 13.18
N GLN A 82 11.76 3.23 12.49
CA GLN A 82 12.72 2.15 12.75
C GLN A 82 14.16 2.65 12.65
N ASP A 83 14.49 3.36 11.58
CA ASP A 83 15.83 3.92 11.36
C ASP A 83 16.20 4.90 12.47
N SER A 84 15.28 5.75 12.87
CA SER A 84 15.48 6.73 13.94
C SER A 84 15.76 6.05 15.28
N LEU A 85 15.02 4.99 15.60
CA LEU A 85 15.22 4.22 16.83
C LEU A 85 16.54 3.45 16.83
N LEU A 86 16.93 2.91 15.68
CA LEU A 86 18.22 2.22 15.55
C LEU A 86 19.39 3.19 15.76
N GLU A 87 19.30 4.39 15.21
CA GLU A 87 20.31 5.44 15.43
C GLU A 87 20.41 5.79 16.91
N ARG A 88 19.27 5.92 17.59
CA ARG A 88 19.22 6.21 19.03
C ARG A 88 19.87 5.11 19.84
N MET A 89 19.54 3.84 19.55
CA MET A 89 20.16 2.70 20.23
C MET A 89 21.67 2.67 20.02
N PHE A 90 22.10 2.97 18.81
CA PHE A 90 23.53 3.00 18.48
C PHE A 90 24.26 4.08 19.30
N SER A 91 23.66 5.26 19.41
CA SER A 91 24.21 6.35 20.22
C SER A 91 24.29 5.96 21.70
N GLU A 92 23.25 5.33 22.25
CA GLU A 92 23.21 4.88 23.65
C GLU A 92 24.32 3.87 23.94
N VAL A 93 24.57 2.95 23.03
CA VAL A 93 25.66 1.97 23.17
C VAL A 93 27.01 2.63 23.15
N GLN A 94 27.22 3.62 22.28
CA GLN A 94 28.48 4.37 22.23
C GLN A 94 28.73 5.19 23.51
N GLU A 95 27.69 5.81 24.07
CA GLU A 95 27.75 6.59 25.27
C GLU A 95 28.09 5.73 26.50
N SER A 96 27.70 4.48 26.52
CA SER A 96 27.93 3.56 27.64
C SER A 96 29.35 3.01 27.69
N LYS A 97 30.17 3.30 26.71
CA LYS A 97 31.60 2.95 26.70
C LYS A 97 32.43 4.09 27.26
#